data_14984f228770ace522cfcf937d9eaf0a
#
_entry.id   14984f228770ace522cfcf937d9eaf0a
#
_cell.length_a   1.000
_cell.length_b   1.000
_cell.length_c   1.000
_cell.angle_alpha   90.00
_cell.angle_beta   90.00
_cell.angle_gamma   90.00
#
_symmetry.space_group_name_H-M   'P 1'
#
loop_
_entity.id
_entity.type
_entity.pdbx_description
1 polymer ?
#
loop_
_entity_poly.entity_id
_entity_poly.type
_entity_poly.pdbx_seq_one_letter_code
_entity_poly.pdbx_strand_id
1 'polypeptide(L)' 'MNRGVASDLLRFAEDTARKAGMKAIRLDVVANNIPAIRLYEKLGFMCVGDFDLGYGKYGLDLFKLYEKSL' A
#
# COMPACT_ATOMS: atom_id res chain seq x y z
N MET A 1 15.73 3.49 -11.90
CA MET A 1 14.30 3.72 -11.62
C MET A 1 13.85 2.93 -10.43
N ASN A 2 13.04 3.54 -9.61
CA ASN A 2 12.66 2.95 -8.33
C ASN A 2 11.54 1.91 -8.42
N ARG A 3 10.89 1.78 -9.58
CA ARG A 3 9.76 0.87 -9.74
C ARG A 3 10.12 -0.59 -9.49
N GLY A 4 11.22 -1.06 -10.07
CA GLY A 4 11.66 -2.43 -9.88
C GLY A 4 12.03 -2.71 -8.44
N VAL A 5 12.70 -1.76 -7.81
CA VAL A 5 13.11 -1.89 -6.41
C VAL A 5 11.88 -1.96 -5.50
N ALA A 6 10.90 -1.09 -5.72
CA ALA A 6 9.68 -1.09 -4.90
C ALA A 6 8.90 -2.40 -5.06
N SER A 7 8.78 -2.90 -6.29
CA SER A 7 8.11 -4.17 -6.55
C SER A 7 8.82 -5.33 -5.87
N ASP A 8 10.15 -5.35 -5.93
CA ASP A 8 10.94 -6.41 -5.31
C ASP A 8 10.81 -6.38 -3.79
N LEU A 9 10.81 -5.20 -3.20
CA LEU A 9 10.63 -5.05 -1.76
C LEU A 9 9.25 -5.55 -1.32
N LEU A 10 8.22 -5.25 -2.09
CA LEU A 10 6.87 -5.71 -1.76
C LEU A 10 6.75 -7.23 -1.92
N ARG A 11 7.36 -7.81 -2.92
CA ARG A 11 7.38 -9.27 -3.08
C ARG A 11 8.12 -9.95 -1.93
N PHE A 12 9.23 -9.38 -1.51
CA PHE A 12 9.97 -9.88 -0.37
C PHE A 12 9.11 -9.81 0.89
N ALA A 13 8.40 -8.70 1.09
CA ALA A 13 7.51 -8.55 2.24
C ALA A 13 6.38 -9.58 2.21
N GLU A 14 5.80 -9.86 1.04
CA GLU A 14 4.78 -10.89 0.89
C GLU A 14 5.31 -12.27 1.25
N ASP A 15 6.49 -12.63 0.75
CA ASP A 15 7.09 -13.92 1.07
C ASP A 15 7.35 -14.06 2.56
N THR A 16 7.91 -13.02 3.16
CA THR A 16 8.18 -13.01 4.60
C THR A 16 6.88 -13.16 5.39
N ALA A 17 5.84 -12.45 4.99
CA ALA A 17 4.55 -12.51 5.66
C ALA A 17 3.93 -13.90 5.53
N ARG A 18 4.00 -14.52 4.35
CA ARG A 18 3.49 -15.90 4.15
C ARG A 18 4.20 -16.89 5.05
N LYS A 19 5.53 -16.80 5.11
CA LYS A 19 6.33 -17.68 5.96
C LYS A 19 6.03 -17.50 7.43
N ALA A 20 5.63 -16.28 7.81
CA ALA A 20 5.24 -15.99 9.19
C ALA A 20 3.78 -16.37 9.50
N GLY A 21 3.05 -16.91 8.53
CA GLY A 21 1.67 -17.32 8.71
C GLY A 21 0.64 -16.21 8.61
N MET A 22 1.03 -15.06 8.11
CA MET A 22 0.10 -13.93 7.92
C MET A 22 -0.84 -14.19 6.75
N LYS A 23 -2.07 -13.71 6.85
CA LYS A 23 -3.10 -13.94 5.83
C LYS A 23 -3.27 -12.76 4.89
N ALA A 24 -2.75 -11.59 5.24
CA ALA A 24 -2.87 -10.39 4.44
C ALA A 24 -1.78 -9.38 4.79
N ILE A 25 -1.50 -8.50 3.83
CA ILE A 25 -0.64 -7.34 4.03
C ILE A 25 -1.48 -6.10 3.83
N ARG A 26 -1.30 -5.10 4.69
CA ARG A 26 -1.97 -3.81 4.59
C ARG A 26 -0.96 -2.69 4.42
N LEU A 27 -1.31 -1.72 3.59
CA LEU A 27 -0.47 -0.57 3.28
C LEU A 27 -1.31 0.70 3.34
N ASP A 28 -0.73 1.75 3.91
CA ASP A 28 -1.32 3.08 3.90
C ASP A 28 -0.67 3.91 2.80
N VAL A 29 -1.45 4.74 2.13
CA VAL A 29 -0.91 5.64 1.13
C VAL A 29 -1.70 6.95 1.13
N VAL A 30 -1.00 8.06 0.95
CA VAL A 30 -1.66 9.35 0.78
C VAL A 30 -2.47 9.33 -0.52
N ALA A 31 -3.72 9.78 -0.46
CA ALA A 31 -4.67 9.64 -1.57
C ALA A 31 -4.20 10.30 -2.87
N ASN A 32 -3.35 11.30 -2.80
CA ASN A 32 -2.83 11.98 -4.00
C ASN A 32 -1.54 11.38 -4.54
N ASN A 33 -1.02 10.32 -3.92
CA ASN A 33 0.19 9.66 -4.41
C ASN A 33 -0.19 8.63 -5.48
N ILE A 34 -0.50 9.13 -6.67
CA ILE A 34 -1.00 8.31 -7.76
C ILE A 34 0.00 7.23 -8.20
N PRO A 35 1.31 7.51 -8.33
CA PRO A 35 2.26 6.44 -8.70
C PRO A 35 2.26 5.26 -7.73
N ALA A 36 2.20 5.53 -6.42
CA ALA A 36 2.17 4.45 -5.44
C ALA A 36 0.87 3.66 -5.50
N ILE A 37 -0.26 4.35 -5.68
CA ILE A 37 -1.57 3.70 -5.81
C ILE A 37 -1.57 2.76 -7.02
N ARG A 38 -1.07 3.22 -8.16
CA ARG A 38 -1.01 2.39 -9.37
C ARG A 38 -0.12 1.18 -9.17
N LEU A 39 1.01 1.35 -8.47
CA LEU A 39 1.90 0.24 -8.18
C LEU A 39 1.20 -0.81 -7.32
N TYR A 40 0.52 -0.39 -6.26
CA TYR A 40 -0.18 -1.33 -5.37
C TYR A 40 -1.29 -2.06 -6.10
N GLU A 41 -2.07 -1.36 -6.92
CA GLU A 41 -3.13 -1.99 -7.70
C GLU A 41 -2.55 -2.99 -8.70
N LYS A 42 -1.45 -2.65 -9.34
CA LYS A 42 -0.77 -3.54 -10.27
C LYS A 42 -0.29 -4.82 -9.58
N LEU A 43 0.11 -4.73 -8.33
CA LEU A 43 0.59 -5.87 -7.56
C LEU A 43 -0.53 -6.66 -6.88
N GLY A 44 -1.78 -6.29 -7.12
CA GLY A 44 -2.93 -7.04 -6.63
C GLY A 44 -3.50 -6.53 -5.31
N PHE A 45 -3.05 -5.39 -4.82
CA PHE A 45 -3.64 -4.77 -3.64
C PHE A 45 -4.97 -4.11 -3.99
N MET A 46 -5.91 -4.13 -3.06
CA MET A 46 -7.21 -3.51 -3.22
C MET A 46 -7.42 -2.44 -2.17
N CYS A 47 -8.06 -1.34 -2.57
CA CYS A 47 -8.43 -0.31 -1.61
C CYS A 47 -9.59 -0.81 -0.77
N VAL A 48 -9.39 -0.91 0.54
CA VAL A 48 -10.40 -1.39 1.46
C VAL A 48 -10.98 -0.26 2.32
N GLY A 49 -10.47 0.94 2.20
CA GLY A 49 -11.04 2.09 2.89
C GLY A 49 -10.22 3.34 2.68
N ASP A 50 -10.83 4.47 3.00
CA ASP A 50 -10.17 5.76 3.05
C ASP A 50 -10.43 6.36 4.42
N PHE A 51 -9.50 7.19 4.87
CA PHE A 51 -9.69 7.87 6.15
C PHE A 51 -8.98 9.21 6.13
N ASP A 52 -9.52 10.14 6.91
CA ASP A 52 -9.01 11.49 7.05
C ASP A 52 -8.44 11.62 8.46
N LEU A 53 -7.15 11.92 8.55
CA LEU A 53 -6.48 12.08 9.84
C LEU A 53 -6.53 13.51 10.36
N GLY A 54 -7.18 14.41 9.62
CA GLY A 54 -7.29 15.81 10.06
C GLY A 54 -6.06 16.65 9.78
N TYR A 55 -5.18 16.21 8.93
CA TYR A 55 -3.95 16.92 8.57
C TYR A 55 -4.06 17.70 7.26
N GLY A 56 -5.26 18.14 6.92
CA GLY A 56 -5.51 18.83 5.66
C GLY A 56 -4.66 20.08 5.46
N LYS A 57 -4.35 20.80 6.52
CA LYS A 57 -3.49 21.99 6.44
C LYS A 57 -2.06 21.68 6.03
N TYR A 58 -1.67 20.41 6.10
CA TYR A 58 -0.35 19.96 5.65
C TYR A 58 -0.39 19.19 4.33
N GLY A 59 -1.56 19.14 3.70
CA GLY A 59 -1.72 18.36 2.48
C GLY A 59 -1.80 16.86 2.70
N LEU A 60 -1.95 16.42 3.93
CA LEU A 60 -2.00 15.01 4.31
C LEU A 60 -3.35 14.67 4.92
N ASP A 61 -4.41 15.13 4.26
CA ASP A 61 -5.76 15.05 4.80
C ASP A 61 -6.45 13.72 4.53
N LEU A 62 -6.08 13.00 3.47
CA LEU A 62 -6.78 11.79 3.10
C LEU A 62 -5.79 10.67 2.82
N PHE A 63 -6.01 9.54 3.47
CA PHE A 63 -5.22 8.33 3.27
C PHE A 63 -6.12 7.22 2.74
N LYS A 64 -5.53 6.34 1.96
CA LYS A 64 -6.20 5.12 1.50
C LYS A 64 -5.50 3.92 2.11
N LEU A 65 -6.30 2.94 2.51
CA LEU A 65 -5.80 1.69 3.04
C LEU A 65 -5.94 0.62 1.96
N TYR A 66 -4.82 0.00 1.62
CA TYR A 66 -4.78 -1.09 0.64
C TYR A 66 -4.46 -2.39 1.33
N GLU A 67 -5.06 -3.46 0.85
CA GLU A 67 -4.87 -4.79 1.42
C GLU A 67 -4.70 -5.81 0.30
N LYS A 68 -3.85 -6.79 0.54
CA LYS A 68 -3.70 -7.93 -0.34
C LYS A 68 -3.76 -9.21 0.48
N SER A 69 -4.65 -10.11 0.10
CA SER A 69 -4.72 -11.44 0.70
C SER A 69 -3.56 -12.30 0.22
N LEU A 70 -2.99 -13.05 1.12
CA LEU A 70 -1.85 -13.91 0.82
C LEU A 70 -2.25 -15.37 0.65
#